data_110e8a009cb5ce199ccfb54342b43df0
#
_entry.id   110e8a009cb5ce199ccfb54342b43df0
#
_cell.length_a   1.000
_cell.length_b   1.000
_cell.length_c   1.000
_cell.angle_alpha   90.00
_cell.angle_beta   90.00
_cell.angle_gamma   90.00
#
_symmetry.space_group_name_H-M   'P 1'
#
loop_
_entity.id
_entity.type
_entity.pdbx_description
1 polymer ?
#
loop_
_entity_poly.entity_id
_entity_poly.type
_entity_poly.pdbx_seq_one_letter_code
_entity_poly.pdbx_strand_id
1 'polypeptide(L)'
;TYEAQASSNTAKGVSVSSPISGYIKNRLVSQGEYVSVGQPIATVSQNRRLQLRAEVSENNFKILKNISTANFKLAYDKTVYKLSELNGRLLSYGKSSGDKTFYIPVTFEFDNVGDIIPGAFAEVFLLSSPQNNVISIPVSSITEEQGLFFVYLQLDAEGYKKQEVELGENNGERVHILSGLKVGDKVVTKGVYQVKLVATSSVM
;
A
#
# COMPACT_ATOMS: atom_id res chain seq x y z
N THR A 1 -29.16 16.62 -0.95
CA THR A 1 -30.02 17.18 -2.03
C THR A 1 -29.95 18.68 -1.96
N TYR A 2 -29.48 19.34 -3.04
CA TYR A 2 -29.42 20.79 -3.13
C TYR A 2 -30.43 21.25 -4.18
N GLU A 3 -31.23 22.23 -3.82
CA GLU A 3 -32.12 22.91 -4.77
C GLU A 3 -31.30 23.85 -5.64
N ALA A 4 -31.42 23.70 -6.95
CA ALA A 4 -30.91 24.68 -7.90
C ALA A 4 -31.82 25.89 -7.93
N GLN A 5 -31.34 27.06 -7.54
CA GLN A 5 -32.07 28.30 -7.73
C GLN A 5 -31.93 28.72 -9.17
N ALA A 6 -33.06 28.77 -9.89
CA ALA A 6 -33.14 29.27 -11.25
C ALA A 6 -32.93 30.79 -11.28
N SER A 7 -31.87 31.22 -11.94
CA SER A 7 -31.75 32.65 -12.33
C SER A 7 -32.59 32.92 -13.54
N SER A 8 -33.20 34.11 -13.61
CA SER A 8 -34.19 34.51 -14.61
C SER A 8 -33.70 34.65 -16.07
N ASN A 9 -32.51 34.16 -16.40
CA ASN A 9 -31.94 34.25 -17.75
C ASN A 9 -31.88 32.86 -18.40
N THR A 10 -33.01 32.40 -18.87
CA THR A 10 -33.25 31.06 -19.43
C THR A 10 -32.52 30.78 -20.76
N ALA A 11 -31.93 31.79 -21.40
CA ALA A 11 -31.25 31.62 -22.69
C ALA A 11 -29.87 30.97 -22.61
N LYS A 12 -29.24 30.91 -21.43
CA LYS A 12 -27.88 30.35 -21.24
C LYS A 12 -27.80 29.09 -20.37
N GLY A 13 -28.95 28.58 -19.92
CA GLY A 13 -28.98 27.47 -18.96
C GLY A 13 -28.56 27.88 -17.53
N VAL A 14 -28.89 27.07 -16.56
CA VAL A 14 -28.52 27.25 -15.14
C VAL A 14 -27.34 26.38 -14.83
N SER A 15 -26.25 26.98 -14.34
CA SER A 15 -25.09 26.24 -13.89
C SER A 15 -25.33 25.64 -12.50
N VAL A 16 -25.22 24.32 -12.37
CA VAL A 16 -25.32 23.63 -11.10
C VAL A 16 -23.92 23.30 -10.63
N SER A 17 -23.52 23.86 -9.50
CA SER A 17 -22.18 23.64 -8.90
C SER A 17 -22.27 22.75 -7.67
N SER A 18 -21.22 21.93 -7.45
CA SER A 18 -21.10 21.15 -6.21
C SER A 18 -20.80 22.08 -5.03
N PRO A 19 -21.46 21.92 -3.87
CA PRO A 19 -21.16 22.68 -2.65
C PRO A 19 -19.87 22.25 -1.96
N ILE A 20 -19.32 21.10 -2.37
CA ILE A 20 -18.07 20.56 -1.82
C ILE A 20 -17.04 20.39 -2.93
N SER A 21 -15.77 20.64 -2.58
CA SER A 21 -14.65 20.30 -3.47
C SER A 21 -14.45 18.79 -3.48
N GLY A 22 -14.28 18.22 -4.66
CA GLY A 22 -14.11 16.78 -4.82
C GLY A 22 -14.18 16.39 -6.29
N TYR A 23 -14.39 15.12 -6.55
CA TYR A 23 -14.59 14.60 -7.90
C TYR A 23 -15.94 13.87 -8.01
N ILE A 24 -16.43 13.79 -9.22
CA ILE A 24 -17.69 13.10 -9.52
C ILE A 24 -17.45 11.60 -9.43
N LYS A 25 -18.03 10.99 -8.40
CA LYS A 25 -17.98 9.52 -8.21
C LYS A 25 -18.90 8.82 -9.21
N ASN A 26 -20.12 9.30 -9.33
CA ASN A 26 -21.13 8.76 -10.26
C ASN A 26 -21.90 9.90 -10.90
N ARG A 27 -22.08 9.83 -12.20
CA ARG A 27 -23.05 10.64 -12.94
C ARG A 27 -24.35 9.82 -13.04
N LEU A 28 -25.46 10.39 -12.57
CA LEU A 28 -26.75 9.71 -12.44
C LEU A 28 -27.71 10.03 -13.58
N VAL A 29 -27.36 11.02 -14.42
CA VAL A 29 -28.17 11.47 -15.54
C VAL A 29 -27.33 11.60 -16.81
N SER A 30 -27.94 11.43 -17.96
CA SER A 30 -27.30 11.56 -19.28
C SER A 30 -27.47 12.95 -19.87
N GLN A 31 -26.63 13.32 -20.83
CA GLN A 31 -26.79 14.57 -21.57
C GLN A 31 -28.10 14.54 -22.38
N GLY A 32 -28.91 15.61 -22.27
CA GLY A 32 -30.19 15.69 -22.91
C GLY A 32 -31.36 15.07 -22.13
N GLU A 33 -31.10 14.47 -21.00
CA GLU A 33 -32.12 13.91 -20.12
C GLU A 33 -32.84 15.01 -19.34
N TYR A 34 -34.17 14.91 -19.25
CA TYR A 34 -34.95 15.79 -18.41
C TYR A 34 -34.77 15.46 -16.94
N VAL A 35 -34.52 16.45 -16.11
CA VAL A 35 -34.37 16.32 -14.68
C VAL A 35 -35.44 17.09 -13.92
N SER A 36 -36.04 16.47 -12.92
CA SER A 36 -37.02 17.07 -12.05
C SER A 36 -36.34 17.79 -10.86
N VAL A 37 -37.07 18.72 -10.26
CA VAL A 37 -36.63 19.41 -9.05
C VAL A 37 -36.36 18.36 -7.93
N GLY A 38 -35.20 18.42 -7.29
CA GLY A 38 -34.81 17.48 -6.27
C GLY A 38 -34.21 16.16 -6.77
N GLN A 39 -34.16 15.93 -8.08
CA GLN A 39 -33.55 14.73 -8.64
C GLN A 39 -32.03 14.83 -8.52
N PRO A 40 -31.35 13.77 -7.96
CA PRO A 40 -29.91 13.73 -7.89
C PRO A 40 -29.32 13.55 -9.29
N ILE A 41 -28.38 14.42 -9.67
CA ILE A 41 -27.74 14.41 -11.00
C ILE A 41 -26.31 13.80 -10.96
N ALA A 42 -25.62 13.92 -9.84
CA ALA A 42 -24.30 13.33 -9.63
C ALA A 42 -24.02 13.15 -8.15
N THR A 43 -23.11 12.22 -7.86
CA THR A 43 -22.54 12.06 -6.53
C THR A 43 -21.10 12.59 -6.53
N VAL A 44 -20.81 13.58 -5.68
CA VAL A 44 -19.47 14.12 -5.49
C VAL A 44 -18.87 13.53 -4.21
N SER A 45 -17.63 13.07 -4.30
CA SER A 45 -16.89 12.49 -3.18
C SER A 45 -15.66 13.33 -2.86
N GLN A 46 -15.43 13.54 -1.56
CA GLN A 46 -14.18 14.11 -1.07
C GLN A 46 -13.29 12.96 -0.61
N ASN A 47 -12.14 12.75 -1.27
CA ASN A 47 -11.20 11.71 -0.89
C ASN A 47 -10.00 12.28 -0.11
N ARG A 48 -10.28 13.18 0.84
CA ARG A 48 -9.22 13.72 1.70
C ARG A 48 -8.70 12.69 2.69
N ARG A 49 -9.58 11.82 3.16
CA ARG A 49 -9.22 10.71 4.04
C ARG A 49 -9.71 9.41 3.42
N LEU A 50 -8.84 8.42 3.47
CA LEU A 50 -9.11 7.07 2.98
C LEU A 50 -9.03 6.07 4.13
N GLN A 51 -9.64 4.91 3.91
CA GLN A 51 -9.50 3.77 4.80
C GLN A 51 -8.74 2.66 4.11
N LEU A 52 -7.75 2.12 4.81
CA LEU A 52 -7.04 0.91 4.44
C LEU A 52 -7.62 -0.24 5.27
N ARG A 53 -8.18 -1.23 4.61
CA ARG A 53 -8.69 -2.44 5.25
C ARG A 53 -7.81 -3.62 4.89
N ALA A 54 -7.20 -4.21 5.91
CA ALA A 54 -6.45 -5.45 5.80
C ALA A 54 -7.28 -6.60 6.37
N GLU A 55 -7.17 -7.77 5.76
CA GLU A 55 -7.81 -9.00 6.23
C GLU A 55 -6.72 -9.93 6.77
N VAL A 56 -6.73 -10.17 8.06
CA VAL A 56 -5.71 -10.92 8.78
C VAL A 56 -6.27 -12.28 9.19
N SER A 57 -5.53 -13.36 8.91
CA SER A 57 -5.92 -14.70 9.34
C SER A 57 -6.08 -14.76 10.87
N GLU A 58 -7.11 -15.47 11.34
CA GLU A 58 -7.38 -15.69 12.78
C GLU A 58 -6.18 -16.26 13.53
N ASN A 59 -5.34 -17.05 12.87
CA ASN A 59 -4.12 -17.61 13.47
C ASN A 59 -3.17 -16.52 14.00
N ASN A 60 -3.25 -15.31 13.43
CA ASN A 60 -2.44 -14.17 13.82
C ASN A 60 -3.13 -13.23 14.82
N PHE A 61 -4.28 -13.62 15.38
CA PHE A 61 -5.05 -12.76 16.32
C PHE A 61 -4.22 -12.22 17.49
N LYS A 62 -3.35 -13.05 18.05
CA LYS A 62 -2.50 -12.66 19.18
C LYS A 62 -1.57 -11.49 18.84
N ILE A 63 -1.14 -11.39 17.59
CA ILE A 63 -0.22 -10.35 17.11
C ILE A 63 -0.97 -9.02 16.93
N LEU A 64 -2.28 -9.07 16.61
CA LEU A 64 -3.09 -7.87 16.35
C LEU A 64 -3.09 -6.86 17.49
N LYS A 65 -2.98 -7.33 18.74
CA LYS A 65 -2.95 -6.47 19.92
C LYS A 65 -1.73 -5.54 19.97
N ASN A 66 -0.66 -5.90 19.28
CA ASN A 66 0.61 -5.17 19.26
C ASN A 66 0.77 -4.30 18.02
N ILE A 67 -0.19 -4.34 17.08
CA ILE A 67 -0.13 -3.55 15.85
C ILE A 67 -0.43 -2.10 16.19
N SER A 68 0.48 -1.21 15.80
CA SER A 68 0.38 0.23 15.99
C SER A 68 0.13 0.99 14.70
N THR A 69 0.69 0.52 13.59
CA THR A 69 0.64 1.18 12.28
C THR A 69 0.77 0.15 11.16
N ALA A 70 0.76 0.60 9.93
CA ALA A 70 1.02 -0.25 8.77
C ALA A 70 1.74 0.54 7.66
N ASN A 71 2.45 -0.21 6.82
CA ASN A 71 2.84 0.25 5.50
C ASN A 71 1.97 -0.46 4.47
N PHE A 72 1.84 0.12 3.29
CA PHE A 72 1.13 -0.54 2.20
C PHE A 72 1.72 -0.16 0.84
N LYS A 73 1.51 -1.05 -0.12
CA LYS A 73 1.94 -0.89 -1.51
C LYS A 73 0.75 -1.17 -2.41
N LEU A 74 0.52 -0.30 -3.36
CA LEU A 74 -0.59 -0.43 -4.31
C LEU A 74 -0.20 -1.37 -5.45
N ALA A 75 -1.18 -2.10 -5.99
CA ALA A 75 -0.91 -3.04 -7.08
C ALA A 75 -0.37 -2.36 -8.36
N TYR A 76 -0.71 -1.09 -8.57
CA TYR A 76 -0.30 -0.28 -9.73
C TYR A 76 0.91 0.62 -9.47
N ASP A 77 1.42 0.67 -8.23
CA ASP A 77 2.54 1.52 -7.83
C ASP A 77 3.57 0.72 -7.01
N LYS A 78 4.85 0.95 -7.28
CA LYS A 78 5.95 0.31 -6.53
C LYS A 78 6.29 1.05 -5.23
N THR A 79 5.72 2.22 -5.01
CA THR A 79 5.94 3.04 -3.83
C THR A 79 5.37 2.36 -2.59
N VAL A 80 6.14 2.33 -1.53
CA VAL A 80 5.67 1.92 -0.21
C VAL A 80 5.17 3.15 0.53
N TYR A 81 3.89 3.18 0.83
CA TYR A 81 3.25 4.22 1.60
C TYR A 81 3.30 3.86 3.09
N LYS A 82 3.68 4.81 3.94
CA LYS A 82 3.75 4.61 5.38
C LYS A 82 2.63 5.39 6.07
N LEU A 83 1.78 4.70 6.79
CA LEU A 83 0.68 5.35 7.50
C LEU A 83 1.18 6.38 8.51
N SER A 84 2.37 6.19 9.10
CA SER A 84 3.00 7.17 10.00
C SER A 84 3.32 8.51 9.34
N GLU A 85 3.58 8.52 8.03
CA GLU A 85 3.84 9.72 7.24
C GLU A 85 2.56 10.36 6.67
N LEU A 86 1.45 9.61 6.67
CA LEU A 86 0.14 9.98 6.13
C LEU A 86 -0.89 10.33 7.21
N ASN A 87 -0.46 10.71 8.42
CA ASN A 87 -1.33 10.91 9.58
C ASN A 87 -2.28 9.71 9.80
N GLY A 88 -1.76 8.53 9.56
CA GLY A 88 -2.50 7.28 9.68
C GLY A 88 -2.75 6.89 11.12
N ARG A 89 -3.93 6.33 11.36
CA ARG A 89 -4.30 5.79 12.68
C ARG A 89 -5.08 4.50 12.53
N LEU A 90 -4.89 3.60 13.46
CA LEU A 90 -5.72 2.41 13.61
C LEU A 90 -7.12 2.84 14.08
N LEU A 91 -8.15 2.51 13.33
CA LEU A 91 -9.55 2.75 13.71
C LEU A 91 -10.12 1.59 14.52
N SER A 92 -9.94 0.39 13.99
CA SER A 92 -10.51 -0.81 14.61
C SER A 92 -9.82 -2.06 14.10
N TYR A 93 -9.86 -3.09 14.92
CA TYR A 93 -9.74 -4.47 14.46
C TYR A 93 -10.94 -5.28 14.97
N GLY A 94 -11.45 -6.16 14.11
CA GLY A 94 -12.58 -7.01 14.46
C GLY A 94 -12.21 -7.96 15.59
N LYS A 95 -13.18 -8.21 16.51
CA LYS A 95 -13.03 -9.20 17.57
C LYS A 95 -13.59 -10.57 17.17
N SER A 96 -14.23 -10.66 16.02
CA SER A 96 -14.75 -11.90 15.45
C SER A 96 -14.54 -11.89 13.94
N SER A 97 -14.23 -13.05 13.38
CA SER A 97 -14.43 -13.30 11.96
C SER A 97 -15.93 -13.22 11.67
N GLY A 98 -16.32 -12.64 10.55
CA GLY A 98 -17.71 -12.71 10.08
C GLY A 98 -18.14 -14.16 9.84
N ASP A 99 -19.43 -14.41 9.81
CA ASP A 99 -20.06 -15.75 9.80
C ASP A 99 -19.57 -16.75 8.73
N LYS A 100 -18.67 -16.34 7.83
CA LYS A 100 -18.14 -17.17 6.74
C LYS A 100 -16.66 -16.92 6.39
N THR A 101 -15.93 -16.14 7.14
CA THR A 101 -14.54 -15.82 6.82
C THR A 101 -13.64 -16.03 8.03
N PHE A 102 -12.56 -16.77 7.85
CA PHE A 102 -11.51 -16.99 8.85
C PHE A 102 -10.55 -15.79 8.94
N TYR A 103 -11.02 -14.58 8.59
CA TYR A 103 -10.24 -13.36 8.56
C TYR A 103 -10.81 -12.29 9.48
N ILE A 104 -9.91 -11.60 10.15
CA ILE A 104 -10.19 -10.49 11.05
C ILE A 104 -9.88 -9.20 10.31
N PRO A 105 -10.86 -8.30 10.11
CA PRO A 105 -10.61 -7.03 9.47
C PRO A 105 -9.86 -6.09 10.40
N VAL A 106 -8.78 -5.50 9.90
CA VAL A 106 -8.03 -4.40 10.53
C VAL A 106 -8.19 -3.18 9.66
N THR A 107 -8.69 -2.09 10.24
CA THR A 107 -8.98 -0.87 9.48
C THR A 107 -8.16 0.29 10.02
N PHE A 108 -7.46 0.95 9.13
CA PHE A 108 -6.75 2.20 9.36
C PHE A 108 -7.41 3.33 8.58
N GLU A 109 -7.25 4.54 9.06
CA GLU A 109 -7.63 5.77 8.36
C GLU A 109 -6.38 6.61 8.16
N PHE A 110 -6.25 7.28 7.00
CA PHE A 110 -5.09 8.09 6.65
C PHE A 110 -5.44 9.23 5.70
N ASP A 111 -4.59 10.25 5.62
CA ASP A 111 -4.75 11.36 4.69
C ASP A 111 -4.34 10.94 3.27
N ASN A 112 -5.22 11.20 2.31
CA ASN A 112 -4.88 11.02 0.90
C ASN A 112 -4.05 12.20 0.43
N VAL A 113 -2.73 12.01 0.35
CA VAL A 113 -1.76 13.03 -0.09
C VAL A 113 -1.34 12.89 -1.54
N GLY A 114 -2.02 12.08 -2.29
CA GLY A 114 -1.68 11.80 -3.69
C GLY A 114 -2.86 11.25 -4.46
N ASP A 115 -2.56 10.56 -5.53
CA ASP A 115 -3.53 9.99 -6.46
C ASP A 115 -3.93 8.56 -6.06
N ILE A 116 -4.06 8.28 -4.75
CA ILE A 116 -4.52 6.98 -4.30
C ILE A 116 -5.99 6.81 -4.66
N ILE A 117 -6.25 5.83 -5.50
CA ILE A 117 -7.58 5.55 -6.03
C ILE A 117 -8.36 4.71 -5.01
N PRO A 118 -9.50 5.20 -4.49
CA PRO A 118 -10.35 4.40 -3.62
C PRO A 118 -10.83 3.13 -4.30
N GLY A 119 -10.82 2.02 -3.54
CA GLY A 119 -11.18 0.70 -4.05
C GLY A 119 -10.01 -0.06 -4.70
N ALA A 120 -8.81 0.53 -4.74
CA ALA A 120 -7.62 -0.18 -5.20
C ALA A 120 -7.21 -1.28 -4.21
N PHE A 121 -6.65 -2.36 -4.75
CA PHE A 121 -6.03 -3.40 -3.93
C PHE A 121 -4.63 -2.96 -3.48
N ALA A 122 -4.31 -3.32 -2.24
CA ALA A 122 -3.02 -3.04 -1.64
C ALA A 122 -2.46 -4.27 -0.93
N GLU A 123 -1.16 -4.45 -1.00
CA GLU A 123 -0.41 -5.31 -0.11
C GLU A 123 -0.12 -4.54 1.18
N VAL A 124 -0.50 -5.09 2.34
CA VAL A 124 -0.43 -4.39 3.62
C VAL A 124 0.57 -5.09 4.54
N PHE A 125 1.51 -4.33 5.07
CA PHE A 125 2.49 -4.75 6.05
C PHE A 125 2.09 -4.17 7.41
N LEU A 126 1.57 -5.02 8.28
CA LEU A 126 1.17 -4.62 9.63
C LEU A 126 2.40 -4.52 10.53
N LEU A 127 2.55 -3.40 11.22
CA LEU A 127 3.73 -3.11 12.02
C LEU A 127 3.38 -3.00 13.50
N SER A 128 4.18 -3.69 14.31
CA SER A 128 4.22 -3.59 15.77
C SER A 128 5.38 -2.68 16.22
N SER A 129 5.87 -2.88 17.43
CA SER A 129 7.04 -2.16 17.93
C SER A 129 8.29 -2.46 17.10
N PRO A 130 9.16 -1.46 16.88
CA PRO A 130 10.43 -1.67 16.18
C PRO A 130 11.29 -2.73 16.86
N GLN A 131 11.90 -3.59 16.06
CA GLN A 131 12.93 -4.52 16.52
C GLN A 131 14.30 -3.86 16.47
N ASN A 132 15.04 -3.94 17.57
CA ASN A 132 16.41 -3.43 17.66
C ASN A 132 17.42 -4.58 17.48
N ASN A 133 18.63 -4.21 17.08
CA ASN A 133 19.76 -5.14 16.93
C ASN A 133 19.52 -6.27 15.92
N VAL A 134 18.81 -5.99 14.84
CA VAL A 134 18.56 -6.93 13.76
C VAL A 134 19.29 -6.49 12.48
N ILE A 135 19.74 -7.45 11.68
CA ILE A 135 20.27 -7.18 10.35
C ILE A 135 19.09 -7.03 9.41
N SER A 136 18.95 -5.88 8.79
CA SER A 136 17.91 -5.65 7.79
C SER A 136 18.49 -5.04 6.53
N ILE A 137 18.00 -5.46 5.36
CA ILE A 137 18.42 -4.98 4.06
C ILE A 137 17.21 -4.53 3.24
N PRO A 138 17.38 -3.67 2.21
CA PRO A 138 16.31 -3.34 1.29
C PRO A 138 15.76 -4.59 0.59
N VAL A 139 14.45 -4.66 0.42
CA VAL A 139 13.78 -5.78 -0.30
C VAL A 139 14.33 -5.92 -1.72
N SER A 140 14.74 -4.80 -2.35
CA SER A 140 15.35 -4.78 -3.68
C SER A 140 16.70 -5.52 -3.80
N SER A 141 17.31 -5.87 -2.66
CA SER A 141 18.58 -6.62 -2.61
C SER A 141 18.39 -8.13 -2.76
N ILE A 142 17.16 -8.62 -2.66
CA ILE A 142 16.85 -10.04 -2.62
C ILE A 142 16.52 -10.56 -3.99
N THR A 143 17.04 -11.73 -4.31
CA THR A 143 16.62 -12.54 -5.45
C THR A 143 16.08 -13.88 -4.94
N GLU A 144 15.06 -14.38 -5.60
CA GLU A 144 14.50 -15.70 -5.32
C GLU A 144 14.85 -16.66 -6.46
N GLU A 145 15.25 -17.85 -6.10
CA GLU A 145 15.52 -18.95 -7.03
C GLU A 145 15.07 -20.27 -6.38
N GLN A 146 14.13 -20.94 -7.03
CA GLN A 146 13.62 -22.25 -6.59
C GLN A 146 13.13 -22.27 -5.13
N GLY A 147 12.55 -21.18 -4.67
CA GLY A 147 12.06 -21.03 -3.29
C GLY A 147 13.11 -20.69 -2.25
N LEU A 148 14.37 -20.50 -2.65
CA LEU A 148 15.46 -20.02 -1.81
C LEU A 148 15.75 -18.55 -2.10
N PHE A 149 16.18 -17.83 -1.06
CA PHE A 149 16.48 -16.40 -1.15
C PHE A 149 17.97 -16.14 -1.11
N PHE A 150 18.42 -15.25 -1.97
CA PHE A 150 19.83 -14.91 -2.12
C PHE A 150 20.05 -13.40 -2.17
N VAL A 151 21.24 -13.01 -1.73
CA VAL A 151 21.80 -11.67 -1.93
C VAL A 151 23.16 -11.78 -2.59
N TYR A 152 23.65 -10.67 -3.14
CA TYR A 152 25.00 -10.59 -3.68
C TYR A 152 25.85 -9.71 -2.76
N LEU A 153 26.91 -10.32 -2.22
CA LEU A 153 27.92 -9.65 -1.39
C LEU A 153 29.04 -9.14 -2.30
N GLN A 154 29.41 -7.89 -2.14
CA GLN A 154 30.61 -7.36 -2.77
C GLN A 154 31.82 -7.79 -1.92
N LEU A 155 32.73 -8.56 -2.53
CA LEU A 155 33.98 -8.99 -1.90
C LEU A 155 35.10 -7.97 -2.13
N ASP A 156 35.24 -7.48 -3.37
CA ASP A 156 36.22 -6.49 -3.80
C ASP A 156 35.62 -5.59 -4.92
N ALA A 157 36.47 -4.88 -5.64
CA ALA A 157 36.01 -3.93 -6.66
C ALA A 157 35.20 -4.59 -7.81
N GLU A 158 35.49 -5.85 -8.13
CA GLU A 158 34.89 -6.58 -9.26
C GLU A 158 34.25 -7.92 -8.85
N GLY A 159 34.54 -8.38 -7.64
CA GLY A 159 34.09 -9.69 -7.13
C GLY A 159 32.78 -9.63 -6.36
N TYR A 160 31.84 -10.48 -6.77
CA TYR A 160 30.58 -10.68 -6.06
C TYR A 160 30.38 -12.13 -5.69
N LYS A 161 29.88 -12.36 -4.48
CA LYS A 161 29.53 -13.69 -3.98
C LYS A 161 28.01 -13.77 -3.83
N LYS A 162 27.40 -14.78 -4.44
CA LYS A 162 26.02 -15.16 -4.15
C LYS A 162 25.95 -15.81 -2.78
N GLN A 163 25.13 -15.29 -1.90
CA GLN A 163 24.96 -15.74 -0.53
C GLN A 163 23.49 -16.05 -0.27
N GLU A 164 23.21 -17.26 0.16
CA GLU A 164 21.88 -17.67 0.62
C GLU A 164 21.58 -16.99 1.95
N VAL A 165 20.32 -16.56 2.11
CA VAL A 165 19.83 -15.88 3.31
C VAL A 165 18.46 -16.42 3.70
N GLU A 166 18.19 -16.43 4.99
CA GLU A 166 16.88 -16.72 5.55
C GLU A 166 16.20 -15.40 5.90
N LEU A 167 14.97 -15.24 5.38
CA LEU A 167 14.19 -14.01 5.56
C LEU A 167 13.30 -14.11 6.80
N GLY A 168 13.23 -13.03 7.54
CA GLY A 168 12.28 -12.80 8.60
C GLY A 168 11.19 -11.82 8.18
N GLU A 169 10.81 -10.95 9.11
CA GLU A 169 9.73 -9.98 8.93
C GLU A 169 10.10 -8.89 7.92
N ASN A 170 9.09 -8.41 7.21
CA ASN A 170 9.21 -7.46 6.11
C ASN A 170 8.22 -6.31 6.33
N ASN A 171 8.69 -5.07 6.14
CA ASN A 171 7.88 -3.87 6.25
C ASN A 171 7.53 -3.21 4.90
N GLY A 172 7.81 -3.91 3.78
CA GLY A 172 7.63 -3.42 2.42
C GLY A 172 8.86 -2.75 1.82
N GLU A 173 9.71 -2.11 2.62
CA GLU A 173 10.97 -1.48 2.18
C GLU A 173 12.19 -2.32 2.55
N ARG A 174 12.19 -2.86 3.76
CA ARG A 174 13.29 -3.63 4.33
C ARG A 174 12.80 -4.96 4.87
N VAL A 175 13.66 -5.95 4.80
CA VAL A 175 13.41 -7.28 5.35
C VAL A 175 14.48 -7.62 6.38
N HIS A 176 14.07 -8.21 7.47
CA HIS A 176 14.94 -8.77 8.48
C HIS A 176 15.63 -10.02 7.93
N ILE A 177 16.91 -10.16 8.17
CA ILE A 177 17.69 -11.34 7.80
C ILE A 177 17.95 -12.16 9.07
N LEU A 178 17.39 -13.36 9.10
CA LEU A 178 17.54 -14.28 10.23
C LEU A 178 18.90 -14.97 10.22
N SER A 179 19.38 -15.33 9.03
CA SER A 179 20.70 -15.97 8.86
C SER A 179 21.29 -15.69 7.48
N GLY A 180 22.59 -15.91 7.33
CA GLY A 180 23.33 -15.76 6.07
C GLY A 180 24.11 -14.46 5.92
N LEU A 181 23.90 -13.45 6.77
CA LEU A 181 24.64 -12.19 6.75
C LEU A 181 25.27 -11.87 8.11
N LYS A 182 26.31 -11.07 8.08
CA LYS A 182 27.00 -10.49 9.24
C LYS A 182 27.00 -8.98 9.17
N VAL A 183 27.13 -8.34 10.35
CA VAL A 183 27.31 -6.88 10.41
C VAL A 183 28.63 -6.51 9.71
N GLY A 184 28.56 -5.55 8.78
CA GLY A 184 29.69 -5.12 7.96
C GLY A 184 29.70 -5.69 6.53
N ASP A 185 28.88 -6.70 6.24
CA ASP A 185 28.73 -7.22 4.87
C ASP A 185 28.19 -6.14 3.94
N LYS A 186 28.78 -6.03 2.75
CA LYS A 186 28.36 -5.08 1.69
C LYS A 186 27.43 -5.79 0.73
N VAL A 187 26.15 -5.47 0.82
CA VAL A 187 25.09 -6.07 -0.01
C VAL A 187 24.76 -5.18 -1.19
N VAL A 188 24.63 -5.75 -2.38
CA VAL A 188 24.19 -5.06 -3.59
C VAL A 188 22.71 -4.70 -3.46
N THR A 189 22.38 -3.40 -3.54
CA THR A 189 21.00 -2.90 -3.39
C THR A 189 20.38 -2.40 -4.69
N LYS A 190 21.22 -2.08 -5.69
CA LYS A 190 20.80 -1.67 -7.03
C LYS A 190 21.58 -2.48 -8.06
N GLY A 191 20.93 -2.80 -9.18
CA GLY A 191 21.57 -3.61 -10.22
C GLY A 191 21.75 -5.09 -9.86
N VAL A 192 20.97 -5.62 -8.96
CA VAL A 192 21.08 -7.02 -8.48
C VAL A 192 20.96 -8.02 -9.63
N TYR A 193 20.05 -7.78 -10.57
CA TYR A 193 19.89 -8.64 -11.75
C TYR A 193 21.09 -8.59 -12.69
N GLN A 194 21.77 -7.45 -12.85
CA GLN A 194 22.98 -7.32 -13.64
C GLN A 194 24.11 -8.13 -13.02
N VAL A 195 24.29 -8.03 -11.70
CA VAL A 195 25.27 -8.82 -10.95
C VAL A 195 24.96 -10.32 -11.05
N LYS A 196 23.69 -10.70 -10.96
CA LYS A 196 23.26 -12.09 -11.16
C LYS A 196 23.69 -12.65 -12.50
N LEU A 197 23.53 -11.92 -13.58
CA LEU A 197 23.93 -12.35 -14.94
C LEU A 197 25.44 -12.52 -15.07
N VAL A 198 26.24 -11.63 -14.48
CA VAL A 198 27.70 -11.73 -14.49
C VAL A 198 28.16 -12.91 -13.66
N ALA A 199 27.61 -13.11 -12.46
CA ALA A 199 27.97 -14.21 -11.57
C ALA A 199 27.64 -15.59 -12.18
N THR A 200 26.58 -15.71 -13.00
CA THR A 200 26.25 -16.94 -13.72
C THR A 200 27.16 -17.19 -14.93
N SER A 201 27.71 -16.13 -15.54
CA SER A 201 28.61 -16.25 -16.70
C SER A 201 30.04 -16.65 -16.31
N SER A 202 30.43 -16.50 -15.06
CA SER A 202 31.78 -16.81 -14.56
C SER A 202 31.95 -18.28 -14.13
N VAL A 203 30.96 -19.12 -14.34
CA VAL A 203 30.96 -20.55 -13.96
C VAL A 203 31.02 -21.47 -15.21
N MET A 204 31.46 -20.96 -16.36
CA MET A 204 31.79 -21.80 -17.51
C MET A 204 33.29 -21.87 -17.74
#